data_cc6799cc4f27ba666f1dae09b04ee831
#
_entry.id   cc6799cc4f27ba666f1dae09b04ee831
#
_cell.length_a   1.000
_cell.length_b   1.000
_cell.length_c   1.000
_cell.angle_alpha   90.00
_cell.angle_beta   90.00
_cell.angle_gamma   90.00
#
_symmetry.space_group_name_H-M   'P 1'
#
loop_
_entity.id
_entity.type
_entity.pdbx_description
1 polymer ?
#
loop_
_entity_poly.entity_id
_entity_poly.type
_entity_poly.pdbx_seq_one_letter_code
_entity_poly.pdbx_strand_id
1 'polypeptide(L)'
;MTLAVEAHDDAAPTVRLAAAAQPSSLAAYEKKPVEFWPTAAIRLAVESGELEVWKRIVVALKRDPYGRTARQVEEVLETVSSYGIGKALTEVLSRSRAELEADERAEVARQIHALIDRSGLSGREFASRIGVSGDDLAAFLAADVSPSAAQMVRMRRLSDRFAKMKAQRTARPE
;
A
#
# COMPACT_ATOMS: atom_id res chain seq x y z
N MET A 1 17.03 1.55 -75.61
CA MET A 1 17.71 1.62 -74.33
C MET A 1 16.62 1.88 -73.30
N THR A 2 16.18 0.83 -72.63
CA THR A 2 15.08 0.87 -71.66
C THR A 2 15.69 0.58 -70.31
N LEU A 3 15.68 1.56 -69.40
CA LEU A 3 16.14 1.38 -68.04
C LEU A 3 14.96 0.91 -67.19
N ALA A 4 15.10 -0.31 -66.65
CA ALA A 4 14.18 -0.86 -65.66
C ALA A 4 14.50 -0.24 -64.33
N VAL A 5 13.51 0.35 -63.68
CA VAL A 5 13.55 0.81 -62.28
C VAL A 5 13.10 -0.36 -61.40
N GLU A 6 14.03 -0.93 -60.66
CA GLU A 6 13.72 -1.90 -59.61
C GLU A 6 13.06 -1.18 -58.43
N ALA A 7 11.83 -1.56 -58.11
CA ALA A 7 11.14 -1.15 -56.92
C ALA A 7 11.68 -1.97 -55.72
N HIS A 8 12.33 -1.29 -54.80
CA HIS A 8 12.77 -1.85 -53.50
C HIS A 8 11.55 -1.92 -52.60
N ASP A 9 11.06 -3.13 -52.35
CA ASP A 9 9.99 -3.45 -51.41
C ASP A 9 10.59 -3.51 -50.02
N ASP A 10 10.58 -2.38 -49.30
CA ASP A 10 11.03 -2.24 -47.91
C ASP A 10 9.87 -2.63 -46.96
N ALA A 11 9.69 -3.97 -46.84
CA ALA A 11 8.74 -4.54 -45.90
C ALA A 11 9.27 -4.36 -44.45
N ALA A 12 8.87 -3.32 -43.79
CA ALA A 12 9.08 -3.14 -42.34
C ALA A 12 8.50 -4.35 -41.58
N PRO A 13 9.26 -4.92 -40.61
CA PRO A 13 8.75 -6.02 -39.82
C PRO A 13 7.63 -5.52 -38.90
N THR A 14 6.39 -5.86 -39.25
CA THR A 14 5.25 -5.71 -38.33
C THR A 14 5.48 -6.57 -37.11
N VAL A 15 5.91 -5.95 -36.03
CA VAL A 15 5.94 -6.56 -34.69
C VAL A 15 4.49 -6.89 -34.33
N ARG A 16 4.07 -8.10 -34.58
CA ARG A 16 2.86 -8.67 -34.00
C ARG A 16 3.07 -8.70 -32.50
N LEU A 17 2.52 -7.72 -31.78
CA LEU A 17 2.29 -7.85 -30.37
C LEU A 17 1.47 -9.13 -30.19
N ALA A 18 2.10 -10.18 -29.65
CA ALA A 18 1.41 -11.41 -29.30
C ALA A 18 0.31 -11.01 -28.31
N ALA A 19 -0.94 -11.02 -28.77
CA ALA A 19 -2.08 -10.90 -27.88
C ALA A 19 -1.94 -12.03 -26.87
N ALA A 20 -1.66 -11.67 -25.61
CA ALA A 20 -1.54 -12.64 -24.54
C ALA A 20 -2.83 -13.47 -24.53
N ALA A 21 -2.71 -14.76 -24.81
CA ALA A 21 -3.85 -15.67 -24.87
C ALA A 21 -4.60 -15.54 -23.56
N GLN A 22 -5.86 -15.10 -23.63
CA GLN A 22 -6.69 -14.95 -22.42
C GLN A 22 -6.90 -16.36 -21.85
N PRO A 23 -6.69 -16.57 -20.55
CA PRO A 23 -6.88 -17.88 -19.96
C PRO A 23 -8.36 -18.29 -20.11
N SER A 24 -8.60 -19.40 -20.80
CA SER A 24 -9.95 -19.95 -21.00
C SER A 24 -10.46 -20.71 -19.77
N SER A 25 -9.62 -20.95 -18.75
CA SER A 25 -10.04 -21.61 -17.51
C SER A 25 -9.15 -21.22 -16.33
N LEU A 26 -9.72 -21.27 -15.11
CA LEU A 26 -9.01 -21.04 -13.84
C LEU A 26 -8.07 -22.19 -13.48
N ALA A 27 -8.24 -23.39 -14.03
CA ALA A 27 -7.47 -24.60 -13.69
C ALA A 27 -5.95 -24.39 -13.78
N ALA A 28 -5.47 -23.57 -14.71
CA ALA A 28 -4.04 -23.24 -14.85
C ALA A 28 -3.49 -22.41 -13.67
N TYR A 29 -4.35 -21.80 -12.87
CA TYR A 29 -4.00 -20.90 -11.78
C TYR A 29 -4.34 -21.45 -10.38
N GLU A 30 -5.06 -22.57 -10.29
CA GLU A 30 -5.49 -23.15 -9.01
C GLU A 30 -4.34 -23.41 -8.04
N LYS A 31 -3.18 -23.85 -8.55
CA LYS A 31 -1.99 -24.13 -7.74
C LYS A 31 -1.09 -22.90 -7.49
N LYS A 32 -1.35 -21.78 -8.17
CA LYS A 32 -0.53 -20.57 -8.05
C LYS A 32 -1.12 -19.61 -7.02
N PRO A 33 -0.30 -18.93 -6.20
CA PRO A 33 -0.80 -17.83 -5.36
C PRO A 33 -1.48 -16.75 -6.19
N VAL A 34 -2.54 -16.14 -5.65
CA VAL A 34 -3.38 -15.16 -6.35
C VAL A 34 -2.58 -13.93 -6.80
N GLU A 35 -1.54 -13.57 -6.07
CA GLU A 35 -0.63 -12.46 -6.37
C GLU A 35 0.08 -12.60 -7.73
N PHE A 36 0.15 -13.83 -8.25
CA PHE A 36 0.74 -14.12 -9.58
C PHE A 36 -0.31 -14.30 -10.68
N TRP A 37 -1.59 -14.11 -10.37
CA TRP A 37 -2.64 -14.23 -11.38
C TRP A 37 -2.65 -13.00 -12.31
N PRO A 38 -2.87 -13.17 -13.60
CA PRO A 38 -3.16 -12.04 -14.50
C PRO A 38 -4.57 -11.50 -14.27
N THR A 39 -4.82 -10.24 -14.62
CA THR A 39 -6.14 -9.60 -14.49
C THR A 39 -7.26 -10.44 -15.15
N ALA A 40 -6.98 -11.07 -16.28
CA ALA A 40 -7.94 -11.96 -16.93
C ALA A 40 -8.35 -13.18 -16.07
N ALA A 41 -7.44 -13.75 -15.28
CA ALA A 41 -7.77 -14.83 -14.35
C ALA A 41 -8.58 -14.32 -13.15
N ILE A 42 -8.28 -13.13 -12.65
CA ILE A 42 -9.09 -12.46 -11.61
C ILE A 42 -10.52 -12.21 -12.12
N ARG A 43 -10.67 -11.75 -13.38
CA ARG A 43 -11.99 -11.57 -14.00
C ARG A 43 -12.77 -12.87 -14.06
N LEU A 44 -12.17 -13.94 -14.58
CA LEU A 44 -12.82 -15.26 -14.61
C LEU A 44 -13.21 -15.75 -13.21
N ALA A 45 -12.37 -15.51 -12.21
CA ALA A 45 -12.65 -15.86 -10.83
C ALA A 45 -13.84 -15.09 -10.26
N VAL A 46 -13.96 -13.80 -10.57
CA VAL A 46 -15.10 -12.97 -10.16
C VAL A 46 -16.39 -13.40 -10.88
N GLU A 47 -16.32 -13.75 -12.16
CA GLU A 47 -17.44 -14.18 -12.99
C GLU A 47 -17.91 -15.60 -12.65
N SER A 48 -17.00 -16.53 -12.31
CA SER A 48 -17.35 -17.92 -12.00
C SER A 48 -18.20 -18.08 -10.74
N GLY A 49 -18.03 -17.16 -9.80
CA GLY A 49 -18.75 -17.20 -8.53
C GLY A 49 -18.34 -18.33 -7.58
N GLU A 50 -17.23 -19.04 -7.87
CA GLU A 50 -16.74 -20.15 -7.04
C GLU A 50 -16.21 -19.67 -5.70
N LEU A 51 -16.86 -20.08 -4.62
CA LEU A 51 -16.58 -19.63 -3.26
C LEU A 51 -15.11 -19.86 -2.84
N GLU A 52 -14.53 -20.99 -3.19
CA GLU A 52 -13.14 -21.32 -2.80
C GLU A 52 -12.11 -20.42 -3.50
N VAL A 53 -12.36 -20.08 -4.76
CA VAL A 53 -11.53 -19.14 -5.52
C VAL A 53 -11.63 -17.73 -4.91
N TRP A 54 -12.83 -17.36 -4.50
CA TRP A 54 -13.11 -16.09 -3.84
C TRP A 54 -12.40 -15.93 -2.51
N LYS A 55 -12.47 -16.94 -1.67
CA LYS A 55 -11.74 -16.94 -0.39
C LYS A 55 -10.25 -16.64 -0.58
N ARG A 56 -9.67 -17.16 -1.65
CA ARG A 56 -8.25 -16.90 -1.97
C ARG A 56 -8.00 -15.45 -2.35
N ILE A 57 -8.87 -14.85 -3.16
CA ILE A 57 -8.81 -13.43 -3.50
C ILE A 57 -8.96 -12.57 -2.24
N VAL A 58 -9.95 -12.86 -1.39
CA VAL A 58 -10.17 -12.15 -0.12
C VAL A 58 -8.93 -12.23 0.79
N VAL A 59 -8.29 -13.39 0.89
CA VAL A 59 -7.05 -13.55 1.67
C VAL A 59 -5.92 -12.67 1.11
N ALA A 60 -5.77 -12.63 -0.22
CA ALA A 60 -4.76 -11.79 -0.86
C ALA A 60 -5.05 -10.28 -0.64
N LEU A 61 -6.32 -9.85 -0.72
CA LEU A 61 -6.74 -8.47 -0.45
C LEU A 61 -6.48 -8.05 1.00
N LYS A 62 -6.78 -8.93 1.97
CA LYS A 62 -6.51 -8.66 3.39
C LYS A 62 -5.02 -8.57 3.70
N ARG A 63 -4.20 -9.35 3.00
CA ARG A 63 -2.75 -9.36 3.19
C ARG A 63 -2.07 -8.10 2.64
N ASP A 64 -2.53 -7.62 1.48
CA ASP A 64 -1.97 -6.45 0.80
C ASP A 64 -3.09 -5.68 0.07
N PRO A 65 -3.83 -4.81 0.81
CA PRO A 65 -4.99 -4.10 0.27
C PRO A 65 -4.66 -2.96 -0.69
N TYR A 66 -3.39 -2.60 -0.85
CA TYR A 66 -2.88 -1.63 -1.84
C TYR A 66 -2.02 -2.29 -2.93
N GLY A 67 -1.84 -3.60 -2.87
CA GLY A 67 -0.99 -4.36 -3.76
C GLY A 67 -1.56 -4.56 -5.16
N ARG A 68 -0.84 -5.38 -5.93
CA ARG A 68 -1.21 -5.69 -7.32
C ARG A 68 -2.60 -6.33 -7.43
N THR A 69 -2.90 -7.31 -6.58
CA THR A 69 -4.19 -8.02 -6.62
C THR A 69 -5.35 -7.08 -6.33
N ALA A 70 -5.20 -6.15 -5.39
CA ALA A 70 -6.22 -5.16 -5.08
C ALA A 70 -6.55 -4.29 -6.31
N ARG A 71 -5.53 -3.77 -6.98
CA ARG A 71 -5.70 -2.97 -8.21
C ARG A 71 -6.34 -3.76 -9.34
N GLN A 72 -5.95 -5.03 -9.53
CA GLN A 72 -6.57 -5.91 -10.53
C GLN A 72 -8.05 -6.19 -10.22
N VAL A 73 -8.39 -6.37 -8.94
CA VAL A 73 -9.79 -6.54 -8.52
C VAL A 73 -10.58 -5.26 -8.79
N GLU A 74 -10.06 -4.07 -8.45
CA GLU A 74 -10.71 -2.79 -8.75
C GLU A 74 -10.96 -2.64 -10.26
N GLU A 75 -9.95 -2.88 -11.10
CA GLU A 75 -10.05 -2.84 -12.57
C GLU A 75 -11.15 -3.78 -13.10
N VAL A 76 -11.23 -4.99 -12.55
CA VAL A 76 -12.25 -5.97 -12.94
C VAL A 76 -13.64 -5.50 -12.52
N LEU A 77 -13.78 -4.97 -11.30
CA LEU A 77 -15.06 -4.51 -10.77
C LEU A 77 -15.65 -3.31 -11.53
N GLU A 78 -14.81 -2.48 -12.16
CA GLU A 78 -15.25 -1.39 -13.03
C GLU A 78 -15.94 -1.91 -14.32
N THR A 79 -15.58 -3.10 -14.76
CA THR A 79 -16.02 -3.66 -16.06
C THR A 79 -17.05 -4.78 -15.94
N VAL A 80 -17.12 -5.44 -14.78
CA VAL A 80 -18.02 -6.59 -14.54
C VAL A 80 -19.21 -6.18 -13.67
N SER A 81 -20.41 -6.25 -14.25
CA SER A 81 -21.67 -5.98 -13.54
C SER A 81 -22.08 -7.12 -12.58
N SER A 82 -21.21 -7.52 -11.67
CA SER A 82 -21.45 -8.60 -10.70
C SER A 82 -22.21 -8.06 -9.48
N TYR A 83 -23.53 -8.08 -9.51
CA TYR A 83 -24.41 -7.38 -8.56
C TYR A 83 -24.24 -7.76 -7.07
N GLY A 84 -23.74 -8.91 -6.71
CA GLY A 84 -23.54 -9.30 -5.30
C GLY A 84 -22.07 -9.36 -4.90
N ILE A 85 -21.29 -9.93 -5.75
CA ILE A 85 -19.87 -10.25 -5.62
C ILE A 85 -19.01 -9.00 -5.64
N GLY A 86 -19.27 -8.11 -6.59
CA GLY A 86 -18.56 -6.85 -6.70
C GLY A 86 -18.69 -6.03 -5.43
N LYS A 87 -19.90 -5.90 -4.90
CA LYS A 87 -20.15 -5.18 -3.64
C LYS A 87 -19.41 -5.81 -2.46
N ALA A 88 -19.42 -7.13 -2.36
CA ALA A 88 -18.72 -7.83 -1.28
C ALA A 88 -17.19 -7.65 -1.34
N LEU A 89 -16.59 -7.72 -2.52
CA LEU A 89 -15.15 -7.49 -2.69
C LEU A 89 -14.76 -6.03 -2.44
N THR A 90 -15.58 -5.08 -2.87
CA THR A 90 -15.39 -3.65 -2.57
C THR A 90 -15.42 -3.41 -1.07
N GLU A 91 -16.38 -4.00 -0.35
CA GLU A 91 -16.49 -3.88 1.11
C GLU A 91 -15.27 -4.51 1.82
N VAL A 92 -14.85 -5.71 1.38
CA VAL A 92 -13.64 -6.35 1.92
C VAL A 92 -12.42 -5.45 1.72
N LEU A 93 -12.24 -4.88 0.54
CA LEU A 93 -11.10 -4.03 0.24
C LEU A 93 -11.12 -2.74 1.07
N SER A 94 -12.28 -2.09 1.15
CA SER A 94 -12.46 -0.88 1.98
C SER A 94 -12.14 -1.14 3.44
N ARG A 95 -12.68 -2.23 4.00
CA ARG A 95 -12.40 -2.62 5.39
C ARG A 95 -10.93 -2.96 5.61
N SER A 96 -10.31 -3.73 4.71
CA SER A 96 -8.89 -4.09 4.85
C SER A 96 -7.96 -2.88 4.78
N ARG A 97 -8.29 -1.88 3.97
CA ARG A 97 -7.57 -0.59 3.92
C ARG A 97 -7.73 0.18 5.22
N ALA A 98 -8.95 0.28 5.74
CA ALA A 98 -9.22 0.97 7.00
C ALA A 98 -8.50 0.30 8.19
N GLU A 99 -8.46 -1.04 8.23
CA GLU A 99 -7.72 -1.81 9.23
C GLU A 99 -6.21 -1.54 9.14
N LEU A 100 -5.63 -1.60 7.94
CA LEU A 100 -4.20 -1.31 7.74
C LEU A 100 -3.85 0.13 8.14
N GLU A 101 -4.65 1.12 7.73
CA GLU A 101 -4.44 2.52 8.11
C GLU A 101 -4.54 2.74 9.63
N ALA A 102 -5.43 2.02 10.32
CA ALA A 102 -5.52 2.08 11.78
C ALA A 102 -4.27 1.48 12.44
N ASP A 103 -3.77 0.35 11.94
CA ASP A 103 -2.54 -0.28 12.44
C ASP A 103 -1.32 0.62 12.22
N GLU A 104 -1.23 1.26 11.05
CA GLU A 104 -0.16 2.22 10.73
C GLU A 104 -0.20 3.44 11.66
N ARG A 105 -1.40 4.01 11.95
CA ARG A 105 -1.54 5.09 12.93
C ARG A 105 -1.12 4.66 14.33
N ALA A 106 -1.51 3.46 14.75
CA ALA A 106 -1.11 2.92 16.04
C ALA A 106 0.42 2.73 16.14
N GLU A 107 1.07 2.28 15.06
CA GLU A 107 2.54 2.19 15.02
C GLU A 107 3.20 3.57 15.12
N VAL A 108 2.68 4.56 14.41
CA VAL A 108 3.17 5.95 14.50
C VAL A 108 3.02 6.48 15.92
N ALA A 109 1.89 6.23 16.58
CA ALA A 109 1.68 6.63 17.98
C ALA A 109 2.72 5.99 18.92
N ARG A 110 3.00 4.68 18.77
CA ARG A 110 4.07 3.99 19.54
C ARG A 110 5.44 4.63 19.32
N GLN A 111 5.76 5.00 18.08
CA GLN A 111 7.02 5.69 17.78
C GLN A 111 7.10 7.07 18.45
N ILE A 112 6.00 7.83 18.48
CA ILE A 112 5.97 9.14 19.13
C ILE A 112 6.16 8.99 20.65
N HIS A 113 5.50 8.02 21.30
CA HIS A 113 5.73 7.70 22.71
C HIS A 113 7.22 7.45 22.98
N ALA A 114 7.84 6.57 22.20
CA ALA A 114 9.26 6.26 22.35
C ALA A 114 10.18 7.49 22.14
N LEU A 115 9.81 8.42 21.24
CA LEU A 115 10.57 9.66 21.04
C LEU A 115 10.45 10.61 22.22
N ILE A 116 9.27 10.74 22.83
CA ILE A 116 9.04 11.55 24.05
C ILE A 116 9.86 10.96 25.21
N ASP A 117 9.72 9.68 25.49
CA ASP A 117 10.44 8.99 26.56
C ASP A 117 11.95 9.13 26.43
N ARG A 118 12.48 8.93 25.23
CA ARG A 118 13.91 9.07 24.94
C ARG A 118 14.39 10.50 25.14
N SER A 119 13.56 11.51 24.85
CA SER A 119 13.91 12.91 25.06
C SER A 119 13.98 13.28 26.54
N GLY A 120 13.21 12.61 27.40
CA GLY A 120 13.03 12.94 28.82
C GLY A 120 12.24 14.23 29.05
N LEU A 121 11.58 14.77 28.03
CA LEU A 121 10.69 15.93 28.12
C LEU A 121 9.28 15.52 28.55
N SER A 122 8.57 16.40 29.21
CA SER A 122 7.12 16.24 29.37
C SER A 122 6.42 16.38 28.00
N GLY A 123 5.24 15.75 27.85
CA GLY A 123 4.46 15.85 26.62
C GLY A 123 4.16 17.29 26.21
N ARG A 124 3.80 18.15 27.19
CA ARG A 124 3.54 19.57 26.95
C ARG A 124 4.78 20.31 26.42
N GLU A 125 5.93 20.04 26.98
CA GLU A 125 7.20 20.66 26.59
C GLU A 125 7.63 20.16 25.22
N PHE A 126 7.44 18.86 24.95
CA PHE A 126 7.72 18.24 23.65
C PHE A 126 6.83 18.86 22.55
N ALA A 127 5.51 18.97 22.77
CA ALA A 127 4.56 19.60 21.85
C ALA A 127 4.97 21.05 21.51
N SER A 128 5.24 21.85 22.54
CA SER A 128 5.66 23.25 22.37
C SER A 128 6.93 23.37 21.52
N ARG A 129 7.92 22.51 21.73
CA ARG A 129 9.21 22.57 21.02
C ARG A 129 9.16 22.10 19.55
N ILE A 130 8.21 21.22 19.22
CA ILE A 130 7.98 20.79 17.83
C ILE A 130 6.98 21.68 17.10
N GLY A 131 6.34 22.63 17.80
CA GLY A 131 5.39 23.58 17.22
C GLY A 131 4.03 22.94 16.89
N VAL A 132 3.51 22.08 17.79
CA VAL A 132 2.14 21.56 17.74
C VAL A 132 1.40 21.89 19.03
N SER A 133 0.07 21.89 18.99
CA SER A 133 -0.75 22.06 20.20
C SER A 133 -0.68 20.81 21.09
N GLY A 134 -1.07 20.95 22.37
CA GLY A 134 -1.20 19.80 23.27
C GLY A 134 -2.26 18.82 22.78
N ASP A 135 -3.36 19.33 22.23
CA ASP A 135 -4.48 18.53 21.71
C ASP A 135 -4.07 17.75 20.45
N ASP A 136 -3.31 18.38 19.54
CA ASP A 136 -2.76 17.66 18.38
C ASP A 136 -1.83 16.53 18.82
N LEU A 137 -0.93 16.79 19.79
CA LEU A 137 -0.06 15.74 20.29
C LEU A 137 -0.87 14.62 20.95
N ALA A 138 -1.91 14.94 21.70
CA ALA A 138 -2.80 13.94 22.31
C ALA A 138 -3.49 13.08 21.24
N ALA A 139 -4.01 13.69 20.16
CA ALA A 139 -4.62 12.98 19.04
C ALA A 139 -3.62 12.06 18.31
N PHE A 140 -2.34 12.48 18.16
CA PHE A 140 -1.29 11.61 17.61
C PHE A 140 -0.99 10.41 18.51
N LEU A 141 -0.95 10.62 19.82
CA LEU A 141 -0.70 9.55 20.81
C LEU A 141 -1.87 8.57 20.94
N ALA A 142 -3.11 9.05 20.73
CA ALA A 142 -4.31 8.22 20.69
C ALA A 142 -4.48 7.46 19.37
N ALA A 143 -3.61 7.67 18.37
CA ALA A 143 -3.73 7.12 17.01
C ALA A 143 -4.99 7.59 16.24
N ASP A 144 -5.61 8.69 16.66
CA ASP A 144 -6.77 9.27 15.98
C ASP A 144 -6.36 9.94 14.67
N VAL A 145 -5.19 10.59 14.67
CA VAL A 145 -4.63 11.31 13.51
C VAL A 145 -3.14 11.03 13.42
N SER A 146 -2.63 10.96 12.18
CA SER A 146 -1.18 10.87 11.94
C SER A 146 -0.55 12.25 11.77
N PRO A 147 0.63 12.50 12.39
CA PRO A 147 1.40 13.71 12.11
C PRO A 147 1.94 13.69 10.67
N SER A 148 2.23 14.86 10.13
CA SER A 148 2.91 14.95 8.85
C SER A 148 4.35 14.40 8.92
N ALA A 149 4.91 14.01 7.78
CA ALA A 149 6.30 13.59 7.70
C ALA A 149 7.28 14.65 8.25
N ALA A 150 7.00 15.94 8.01
CA ALA A 150 7.80 17.04 8.54
C ALA A 150 7.73 17.14 10.09
N GLN A 151 6.57 16.85 10.67
CA GLN A 151 6.42 16.81 12.14
C GLN A 151 7.20 15.61 12.71
N MET A 152 7.13 14.44 12.09
CA MET A 152 7.92 13.28 12.51
C MET A 152 9.43 13.54 12.48
N VAL A 153 9.91 14.22 11.43
CA VAL A 153 11.34 14.63 11.36
C VAL A 153 11.70 15.58 12.50
N ARG A 154 10.85 16.57 12.81
CA ARG A 154 11.07 17.48 13.96
C ARG A 154 11.11 16.75 15.29
N MET A 155 10.19 15.82 15.53
CA MET A 155 10.13 14.99 16.73
C MET A 155 11.40 14.17 16.90
N ARG A 156 11.88 13.48 15.84
CA ARG A 156 13.13 12.71 15.87
C ARG A 156 14.34 13.58 16.21
N ARG A 157 14.51 14.71 15.51
CA ARG A 157 15.63 15.65 15.75
C ARG A 157 15.62 16.20 17.16
N LEU A 158 14.45 16.53 17.70
CA LEU A 158 14.30 16.99 19.08
C LEU A 158 14.73 15.90 20.06
N SER A 159 14.17 14.70 19.94
CA SER A 159 14.49 13.54 20.77
C SER A 159 15.99 13.21 20.74
N ASP A 160 16.60 13.17 19.56
CA ASP A 160 18.05 12.89 19.40
C ASP A 160 18.91 13.94 20.11
N ARG A 161 18.56 15.23 20.00
CA ARG A 161 19.28 16.32 20.67
C ARG A 161 19.26 16.14 22.18
N PHE A 162 18.08 15.90 22.75
CA PHE A 162 17.94 15.77 24.21
C PHE A 162 18.58 14.48 24.73
N ALA A 163 18.49 13.38 24.02
CA ALA A 163 19.17 12.14 24.35
C ALA A 163 20.71 12.33 24.40
N LYS A 164 21.29 13.05 23.42
CA LYS A 164 22.72 13.38 23.42
C LYS A 164 23.12 14.25 24.60
N MET A 165 22.33 15.29 24.92
CA MET A 165 22.58 16.16 26.07
C MET A 165 22.52 15.39 27.39
N LYS A 166 21.58 14.45 27.54
CA LYS A 166 21.47 13.59 28.72
C LYS A 166 22.70 12.68 28.85
N ALA A 167 23.11 12.03 27.77
CA ALA A 167 24.31 11.18 27.76
C ALA A 167 25.59 11.95 28.12
N GLN A 168 25.74 13.18 27.63
CA GLN A 168 26.88 14.04 27.97
C GLN A 168 26.91 14.46 29.43
N ARG A 169 25.75 14.68 30.06
CA ARG A 169 25.67 14.98 31.50
C ARG A 169 26.09 13.79 32.37
N THR A 170 25.67 12.57 31.98
CA THR A 170 26.02 11.34 32.72
C THR A 170 27.48 10.94 32.53
N ALA A 171 28.09 11.34 31.41
CA ALA A 171 29.51 11.04 31.12
C ALA A 171 30.52 12.02 31.71
N ARG A 172 30.06 13.12 32.35
CA ARG A 172 30.94 14.12 33.01
C ARG A 172 30.93 13.85 34.52
N PRO A 173 31.93 13.09 35.04
CA PRO A 173 32.10 12.96 36.50
C PRO A 173 32.45 14.32 37.07
N GLU A 174 31.92 14.63 38.26
CA GLU A 174 32.28 15.81 39.05
C GLU A 174 33.76 15.76 39.45
#